data_a948bd72bdb81f22d4f39d704366272a
#
_entry.id   a948bd72bdb81f22d4f39d704366272a
#
_cell.length_a   1.000
_cell.length_b   1.000
_cell.length_c   1.000
_cell.angle_alpha   90.00
_cell.angle_beta   90.00
_cell.angle_gamma   90.00
#
_symmetry.space_group_name_H-M   'P 1'
#
loop_
_entity.id
_entity.type
_entity.pdbx_description
1 polymer ?
#
loop_
_entity_poly.entity_id
_entity_poly.type
_entity_poly.pdbx_seq_one_letter_code
_entity_poly.pdbx_strand_id
1 'polypeptide(L)'
;MVSKVPTQRHSTRRQAIARLLPAMLATLGPAWLGLSGCVGSTDHHATPYTRATPPVALAGSERQCLTNLGQAQANFTPLPDRYFGTGCSTIGTVRLAWLRSDDAHLQLANLGPVTCSLATALEGWARYGVDHAARLTLGSPLARIDTFGSYNCRNIAGSDHRSAHATANAVDIAAFVLADGRRISVKGDWSSSNAATRLFLRQIRTSACRRFGVVLSPDHNTAHHDHFHLEVGAMHPVCH
;
A
#
# COMPACT_ATOMS: atom_id res chain seq x y z
N MET A 1 17.72 2.11 -56.05
CA MET A 1 16.52 2.95 -55.93
C MET A 1 16.36 3.32 -54.46
N VAL A 2 16.67 4.55 -54.11
CA VAL A 2 16.68 5.05 -52.74
C VAL A 2 15.42 5.89 -52.57
N SER A 3 14.49 5.48 -51.71
CA SER A 3 13.25 6.19 -51.44
C SER A 3 13.45 7.13 -50.22
N LYS A 4 13.23 8.43 -50.47
CA LYS A 4 13.28 9.53 -49.48
C LYS A 4 12.00 9.57 -48.65
N VAL A 5 12.14 9.60 -47.31
CA VAL A 5 11.05 9.89 -46.35
C VAL A 5 10.99 11.39 -46.10
N PRO A 6 9.81 12.04 -46.12
CA PRO A 6 9.70 13.47 -45.83
C PRO A 6 9.58 13.74 -44.32
N THR A 7 10.36 14.72 -43.87
CA THR A 7 10.37 15.27 -42.51
C THR A 7 9.20 16.22 -42.31
N GLN A 8 8.28 15.95 -41.38
CA GLN A 8 7.26 16.90 -40.95
C GLN A 8 7.79 17.80 -39.83
N ARG A 9 7.74 19.12 -40.08
CA ARG A 9 7.98 20.16 -39.06
C ARG A 9 6.72 20.41 -38.27
N HIS A 10 6.73 20.20 -36.98
CA HIS A 10 5.69 20.65 -36.04
C HIS A 10 5.95 22.10 -35.59
N SER A 11 5.01 22.97 -35.98
CA SER A 11 4.92 24.37 -35.57
C SER A 11 4.36 24.48 -34.14
N THR A 12 5.14 25.03 -33.22
CA THR A 12 4.71 25.38 -31.85
C THR A 12 3.98 26.72 -31.85
N ARG A 13 2.66 26.71 -31.73
CA ARG A 13 1.86 27.91 -31.39
C ARG A 13 1.93 28.18 -29.91
N ARG A 14 2.60 29.27 -29.52
CA ARG A 14 2.53 29.87 -28.19
C ARG A 14 1.21 30.63 -28.06
N GLN A 15 0.34 30.24 -27.17
CA GLN A 15 -0.82 31.04 -26.74
C GLN A 15 -0.45 31.84 -25.51
N ALA A 16 -0.55 33.18 -25.64
CA ALA A 16 -0.41 34.12 -24.54
C ALA A 16 -1.74 34.20 -23.79
N ILE A 17 -1.69 33.93 -22.46
CA ILE A 17 -2.84 34.11 -21.56
C ILE A 17 -2.68 35.45 -20.84
N ALA A 18 -3.59 36.40 -21.16
CA ALA A 18 -3.71 37.70 -20.54
C ALA A 18 -4.24 37.54 -19.10
N ARG A 19 -3.54 38.13 -18.13
CA ARG A 19 -3.97 38.23 -16.74
C ARG A 19 -4.87 39.43 -16.54
N LEU A 20 -6.11 39.24 -16.14
CA LEU A 20 -7.01 40.26 -15.64
C LEU A 20 -7.04 40.18 -14.11
N LEU A 21 -6.64 41.28 -13.47
CA LEU A 21 -6.81 41.53 -12.04
C LEU A 21 -8.19 42.16 -11.80
N PRO A 22 -8.96 41.77 -10.79
CA PRO A 22 -10.06 42.59 -10.29
C PRO A 22 -9.63 43.42 -9.06
N ALA A 23 -10.10 44.65 -9.05
CA ALA A 23 -9.88 45.68 -8.03
C ALA A 23 -10.63 45.36 -6.73
N MET A 24 -9.98 45.67 -5.62
CA MET A 24 -10.60 45.70 -4.27
C MET A 24 -11.50 46.92 -4.12
N LEU A 25 -12.72 46.75 -3.71
CA LEU A 25 -13.56 47.80 -3.10
C LEU A 25 -13.70 47.49 -1.60
N ALA A 26 -13.20 48.41 -0.79
CA ALA A 26 -13.38 48.44 0.64
C ALA A 26 -14.71 49.16 0.95
N THR A 27 -15.60 48.52 1.72
CA THR A 27 -16.77 49.19 2.32
C THR A 27 -16.70 49.10 3.82
N LEU A 28 -16.57 50.28 4.43
CA LEU A 28 -16.76 50.57 5.87
C LEU A 28 -18.27 50.56 6.19
N GLY A 29 -18.69 49.83 7.20
CA GLY A 29 -20.05 49.86 7.73
C GLY A 29 -20.03 49.87 9.30
N PRO A 30 -21.00 50.49 9.94
CA PRO A 30 -20.84 51.08 11.27
C PRO A 30 -21.13 50.12 12.44
N ALA A 31 -20.54 50.49 13.59
CA ALA A 31 -20.72 49.89 14.91
C ALA A 31 -22.16 50.05 15.42
N TRP A 32 -22.74 48.97 15.95
CA TRP A 32 -23.92 49.02 16.80
C TRP A 32 -23.57 48.53 18.20
N LEU A 33 -23.64 49.46 19.15
CA LEU A 33 -23.72 49.22 20.60
C LEU A 33 -25.18 48.85 20.96
N GLY A 34 -25.41 47.72 21.59
CA GLY A 34 -26.73 47.30 22.06
C GLY A 34 -26.66 46.58 23.40
N LEU A 35 -27.20 47.19 24.35
CA LEU A 35 -27.38 47.00 25.80
C LEU A 35 -27.76 45.60 26.29
N SER A 36 -27.26 45.38 27.49
CA SER A 36 -27.62 44.49 28.61
C SER A 36 -29.11 44.07 28.70
N GLY A 37 -29.32 42.78 28.94
CA GLY A 37 -30.58 42.22 29.48
C GLY A 37 -30.24 41.05 30.42
N CYS A 38 -30.61 41.23 31.69
CA CYS A 38 -30.41 40.25 32.76
C CYS A 38 -31.55 39.22 32.83
N VAL A 39 -31.19 38.04 33.39
CA VAL A 39 -31.98 37.15 34.28
C VAL A 39 -32.97 36.16 33.64
N GLY A 40 -32.65 34.93 33.91
CA GLY A 40 -33.55 33.76 33.82
C GLY A 40 -32.79 32.50 34.18
N SER A 41 -32.62 32.22 35.48
CA SER A 41 -32.15 30.90 35.97
C SER A 41 -33.25 29.88 35.73
N THR A 42 -33.03 28.99 34.81
CA THR A 42 -33.73 27.70 34.72
C THR A 42 -32.72 26.59 34.93
N ASP A 43 -32.85 25.90 36.06
CA ASP A 43 -32.11 24.68 36.35
C ASP A 43 -32.44 23.62 35.29
N HIS A 44 -31.61 23.58 34.28
CA HIS A 44 -31.57 22.41 33.38
C HIS A 44 -30.63 21.40 34.00
N HIS A 45 -31.18 20.30 34.50
CA HIS A 45 -30.44 19.05 34.74
C HIS A 45 -29.68 18.72 33.46
N ALA A 46 -28.40 19.07 33.41
CA ALA A 46 -27.49 18.66 32.37
C ALA A 46 -27.28 17.15 32.47
N THR A 47 -27.94 16.38 31.59
CA THR A 47 -27.50 15.01 31.32
C THR A 47 -26.00 15.04 31.03
N PRO A 48 -25.17 14.11 31.60
CA PRO A 48 -23.76 14.08 31.32
C PRO A 48 -23.55 13.83 29.82
N TYR A 49 -23.21 14.92 29.12
CA TYR A 49 -22.78 14.83 27.71
C TYR A 49 -21.45 14.09 27.70
N THR A 50 -21.49 12.80 27.36
CA THR A 50 -20.28 12.05 27.03
C THR A 50 -19.66 12.75 25.84
N ARG A 51 -18.64 13.58 26.12
CA ARG A 51 -17.85 14.26 25.10
C ARG A 51 -17.26 13.19 24.21
N ALA A 52 -17.83 12.99 23.03
CA ALA A 52 -17.24 12.13 22.02
C ALA A 52 -15.82 12.62 21.79
N THR A 53 -14.84 11.77 22.06
CA THR A 53 -13.43 12.08 21.78
C THR A 53 -13.36 12.44 20.29
N PRO A 54 -12.87 13.64 19.93
CA PRO A 54 -12.75 13.97 18.51
C PRO A 54 -11.89 12.91 17.83
N PRO A 55 -12.23 12.51 16.61
CA PRO A 55 -11.42 11.53 15.89
C PRO A 55 -9.99 12.07 15.81
N VAL A 56 -9.02 11.25 16.23
CA VAL A 56 -7.60 11.61 16.15
C VAL A 56 -7.31 11.91 14.68
N ALA A 57 -6.89 13.16 14.41
CA ALA A 57 -6.55 13.55 13.05
C ALA A 57 -5.36 12.68 12.58
N LEU A 58 -5.56 11.94 11.49
CA LEU A 58 -4.49 11.14 10.86
C LEU A 58 -3.29 12.03 10.57
N ALA A 59 -2.08 11.52 10.80
CA ALA A 59 -0.84 12.18 10.38
C ALA A 59 -0.86 12.47 8.87
N GLY A 60 -0.22 13.55 8.43
CA GLY A 60 -0.22 13.95 7.02
C GLY A 60 0.28 12.85 6.09
N SER A 61 1.31 12.12 6.51
CA SER A 61 1.87 10.97 5.78
C SER A 61 0.89 9.80 5.67
N GLU A 62 0.11 9.53 6.71
CA GLU A 62 -0.90 8.46 6.69
C GLU A 62 -2.06 8.80 5.77
N ARG A 63 -2.59 10.03 5.83
CA ARG A 63 -3.62 10.50 4.89
C ARG A 63 -3.15 10.40 3.44
N GLN A 64 -1.93 10.80 3.16
CA GLN A 64 -1.35 10.71 1.82
C GLN A 64 -1.25 9.25 1.36
N CYS A 65 -0.82 8.35 2.24
CA CYS A 65 -0.73 6.92 1.95
C CYS A 65 -2.11 6.32 1.61
N LEU A 66 -3.14 6.58 2.41
CA LEU A 66 -4.50 6.12 2.15
C LEU A 66 -5.07 6.70 0.84
N THR A 67 -4.76 7.97 0.55
CA THR A 67 -5.13 8.62 -0.72
C THR A 67 -4.48 7.89 -1.91
N ASN A 68 -3.19 7.58 -1.81
CA ASN A 68 -2.46 6.87 -2.87
C ASN A 68 -3.03 5.46 -3.10
N LEU A 69 -3.37 4.71 -2.04
CA LEU A 69 -4.05 3.41 -2.17
C LEU A 69 -5.41 3.52 -2.87
N GLY A 70 -6.18 4.57 -2.55
CA GLY A 70 -7.46 4.84 -3.22
C GLY A 70 -7.27 5.17 -4.71
N GLN A 71 -6.27 5.97 -5.04
CA GLN A 71 -5.92 6.28 -6.45
C GLN A 71 -5.46 5.05 -7.22
N ALA A 72 -4.75 4.13 -6.56
CA ALA A 72 -4.36 2.84 -7.12
C ALA A 72 -5.54 1.86 -7.26
N GLN A 73 -6.74 2.27 -6.81
CA GLN A 73 -7.97 1.48 -6.85
C GLN A 73 -7.85 0.13 -6.09
N ALA A 74 -7.05 0.08 -5.03
CA ALA A 74 -7.06 -1.01 -4.08
C ALA A 74 -8.35 -0.96 -3.24
N ASN A 75 -8.91 -2.11 -2.90
CA ASN A 75 -10.01 -2.19 -1.95
C ASN A 75 -9.46 -2.43 -0.55
N PHE A 76 -9.60 -1.45 0.31
CA PHE A 76 -9.05 -1.51 1.66
C PHE A 76 -9.98 -0.83 2.68
N THR A 77 -9.80 -1.21 3.95
CA THR A 77 -10.44 -0.58 5.10
C THR A 77 -9.35 -0.19 6.10
N PRO A 78 -9.23 1.08 6.49
CA PRO A 78 -8.35 1.49 7.59
C PRO A 78 -8.77 0.78 8.89
N LEU A 79 -7.81 0.33 9.66
CA LEU A 79 -8.04 -0.36 10.93
C LEU A 79 -7.74 0.58 12.10
N PRO A 80 -8.42 0.40 13.25
CA PRO A 80 -8.08 1.15 14.46
C PRO A 80 -6.66 0.82 14.91
N ASP A 81 -5.93 1.85 15.34
CA ASP A 81 -4.61 1.69 15.94
C ASP A 81 -4.71 0.84 17.21
N ARG A 82 -3.84 -0.16 17.32
CA ARG A 82 -3.74 -1.01 18.49
C ARG A 82 -2.29 -1.19 18.90
N TYR A 83 -2.04 -1.10 20.19
CA TYR A 83 -0.77 -1.39 20.81
C TYR A 83 -0.91 -2.59 21.75
N PHE A 84 -0.12 -3.63 21.51
CA PHE A 84 -0.19 -4.89 22.27
C PHE A 84 0.93 -5.03 23.31
N GLY A 85 1.74 -3.97 23.48
CA GLY A 85 2.89 -3.96 24.39
C GLY A 85 4.18 -4.49 23.79
N THR A 86 5.31 -4.20 24.43
CA THR A 86 6.65 -4.75 24.12
C THR A 86 7.03 -4.75 22.62
N GLY A 87 6.71 -3.65 21.88
CA GLY A 87 7.09 -3.49 20.47
C GLY A 87 6.16 -4.18 19.48
N CYS A 88 4.94 -4.58 19.91
CA CYS A 88 3.93 -5.14 19.02
C CYS A 88 2.76 -4.17 18.84
N SER A 89 2.39 -3.88 17.59
CA SER A 89 1.33 -2.94 17.27
C SER A 89 0.75 -3.15 15.86
N THR A 90 -0.47 -2.65 15.65
CA THR A 90 -1.08 -2.48 14.34
C THR A 90 -1.47 -1.01 14.15
N ILE A 91 -0.46 -0.11 14.16
CA ILE A 91 -0.63 1.33 13.99
C ILE A 91 -0.54 1.67 12.50
N GLY A 92 -1.43 2.55 12.02
CA GLY A 92 -1.49 2.97 10.62
C GLY A 92 -1.73 1.80 9.65
N THR A 93 -2.49 0.78 10.09
CA THR A 93 -2.74 -0.43 9.30
C THR A 93 -4.05 -0.38 8.55
N VAL A 94 -4.10 -1.14 7.47
CA VAL A 94 -5.30 -1.39 6.67
C VAL A 94 -5.55 -2.89 6.54
N ARG A 95 -6.82 -3.25 6.29
CA ARG A 95 -7.19 -4.56 5.76
C ARG A 95 -7.38 -4.41 4.26
N LEU A 96 -6.62 -5.19 3.48
CA LEU A 96 -6.81 -5.29 2.04
C LEU A 96 -7.81 -6.40 1.73
N ALA A 97 -8.84 -6.09 0.93
CA ALA A 97 -9.77 -7.09 0.41
C ALA A 97 -9.29 -7.64 -0.94
N TRP A 98 -8.86 -6.75 -1.83
CA TRP A 98 -8.26 -7.08 -3.11
C TRP A 98 -7.42 -5.91 -3.63
N LEU A 99 -6.50 -6.21 -4.54
CA LEU A 99 -5.70 -5.24 -5.27
C LEU A 99 -6.17 -5.17 -6.72
N ARG A 100 -5.82 -4.11 -7.42
CA ARG A 100 -6.14 -3.98 -8.83
C ARG A 100 -5.07 -4.66 -9.70
N SER A 101 -5.52 -5.43 -10.71
CA SER A 101 -4.76 -5.78 -11.91
C SER A 101 -5.14 -4.82 -13.05
N ASP A 102 -4.61 -5.03 -14.24
CA ASP A 102 -4.99 -4.21 -15.41
C ASP A 102 -6.44 -4.45 -15.83
N ASP A 103 -6.94 -5.67 -15.70
CA ASP A 103 -8.25 -6.12 -16.17
C ASP A 103 -9.05 -6.94 -15.13
N ALA A 104 -8.55 -7.10 -13.90
CA ALA A 104 -9.19 -7.90 -12.87
C ALA A 104 -8.86 -7.42 -11.44
N HIS A 105 -9.51 -8.04 -10.46
CA HIS A 105 -9.18 -7.90 -9.05
C HIS A 105 -8.27 -9.04 -8.61
N LEU A 106 -7.13 -8.71 -8.00
CA LEU A 106 -6.19 -9.66 -7.42
C LEU A 106 -6.57 -9.95 -5.97
N GLN A 107 -6.93 -11.18 -5.68
CA GLN A 107 -7.26 -11.59 -4.32
C GLN A 107 -6.00 -11.81 -3.48
N LEU A 108 -6.13 -11.60 -2.18
CA LEU A 108 -5.09 -11.84 -1.18
C LEU A 108 -5.63 -12.83 -0.15
N ALA A 109 -5.12 -14.05 -0.16
CA ALA A 109 -5.55 -15.06 0.79
C ALA A 109 -4.67 -15.03 2.04
N ASN A 110 -5.32 -15.16 3.21
CA ASN A 110 -4.69 -15.24 4.52
C ASN A 110 -3.81 -14.01 4.89
N LEU A 111 -4.11 -12.84 4.32
CA LEU A 111 -3.43 -11.60 4.68
C LEU A 111 -4.11 -10.98 5.91
N GLY A 112 -3.36 -10.74 6.96
CA GLY A 112 -3.77 -9.99 8.14
C GLY A 112 -3.68 -8.46 7.95
N PRO A 113 -3.66 -7.69 9.05
CA PRO A 113 -3.37 -6.25 9.01
C PRO A 113 -2.01 -5.99 8.34
N VAL A 114 -1.93 -4.96 7.51
CA VAL A 114 -0.68 -4.47 6.92
C VAL A 114 -0.59 -2.96 7.10
N THR A 115 0.60 -2.42 7.36
CA THR A 115 0.77 -0.96 7.34
C THR A 115 0.40 -0.41 5.97
N CYS A 116 -0.06 0.84 5.92
CA CYS A 116 -0.40 1.46 4.64
C CYS A 116 0.78 1.48 3.66
N SER A 117 2.01 1.66 4.14
CA SER A 117 3.22 1.60 3.32
C SER A 117 3.46 0.21 2.73
N LEU A 118 3.27 -0.86 3.52
CA LEU A 118 3.34 -2.24 3.01
C LEU A 118 2.25 -2.52 1.99
N ALA A 119 1.01 -2.05 2.24
CA ALA A 119 -0.10 -2.18 1.31
C ALA A 119 0.19 -1.52 -0.05
N THR A 120 0.78 -0.32 -0.04
CA THR A 120 1.18 0.41 -1.26
C THR A 120 2.29 -0.31 -2.03
N ALA A 121 3.28 -0.85 -1.32
CA ALA A 121 4.35 -1.64 -1.94
C ALA A 121 3.81 -2.94 -2.57
N LEU A 122 2.88 -3.62 -1.87
CA LEU A 122 2.21 -4.83 -2.36
C LEU A 122 1.38 -4.55 -3.60
N GLU A 123 0.61 -3.44 -3.63
CA GLU A 123 -0.19 -3.06 -4.79
C GLU A 123 0.69 -2.90 -6.03
N GLY A 124 1.72 -2.05 -5.94
CA GLY A 124 2.61 -1.82 -7.06
C GLY A 124 3.40 -3.06 -7.48
N TRP A 125 3.78 -3.94 -6.53
CA TRP A 125 4.46 -5.18 -6.85
C TRP A 125 3.53 -6.22 -7.47
N ALA A 126 2.34 -6.41 -6.92
CA ALA A 126 1.37 -7.38 -7.43
C ALA A 126 0.98 -7.07 -8.88
N ARG A 127 0.68 -5.80 -9.17
CA ARG A 127 0.27 -5.38 -10.51
C ARG A 127 1.44 -5.34 -11.50
N TYR A 128 2.46 -4.54 -11.23
CA TYR A 128 3.54 -4.24 -12.18
C TYR A 128 4.71 -5.23 -12.13
N GLY A 129 4.83 -5.99 -11.06
CA GLY A 129 5.85 -7.03 -10.90
C GLY A 129 5.31 -8.41 -11.20
N VAL A 130 4.30 -8.85 -10.43
CA VAL A 130 3.84 -10.25 -10.46
C VAL A 130 2.91 -10.53 -11.63
N ASP A 131 1.82 -9.75 -11.77
CA ASP A 131 0.83 -9.99 -12.85
C ASP A 131 1.48 -9.84 -14.22
N HIS A 132 2.31 -8.81 -14.40
CA HIS A 132 3.03 -8.59 -15.66
C HIS A 132 4.00 -9.74 -15.97
N ALA A 133 4.77 -10.21 -14.98
CA ALA A 133 5.66 -11.37 -15.17
C ALA A 133 4.86 -12.65 -15.47
N ALA A 134 3.72 -12.88 -14.80
CA ALA A 134 2.86 -14.05 -15.05
C ALA A 134 2.35 -14.08 -16.49
N ARG A 135 1.86 -12.96 -17.00
CA ARG A 135 1.41 -12.84 -18.40
C ARG A 135 2.53 -13.11 -19.39
N LEU A 136 3.71 -12.54 -19.16
CA LEU A 136 4.84 -12.67 -20.08
C LEU A 136 5.49 -14.06 -20.07
N THR A 137 5.65 -14.69 -18.89
CA THR A 137 6.40 -15.95 -18.76
C THR A 137 5.53 -17.17 -18.72
N LEU A 138 4.29 -17.04 -18.20
CA LEU A 138 3.39 -18.16 -17.99
C LEU A 138 2.14 -18.11 -18.88
N GLY A 139 1.94 -17.00 -19.61
CA GLY A 139 0.83 -16.83 -20.57
C GLY A 139 -0.54 -16.68 -19.92
N SER A 140 -0.61 -16.41 -18.60
CA SER A 140 -1.86 -16.26 -17.87
C SER A 140 -1.74 -15.17 -16.82
N PRO A 141 -2.75 -14.30 -16.63
CA PRO A 141 -2.71 -13.28 -15.60
C PRO A 141 -2.77 -13.87 -14.19
N LEU A 142 -2.32 -13.07 -13.22
CA LEU A 142 -2.45 -13.38 -11.81
C LEU A 142 -3.91 -13.21 -11.36
N ALA A 143 -4.44 -14.16 -10.57
CA ALA A 143 -5.76 -14.08 -9.95
C ALA A 143 -5.70 -13.93 -8.43
N ARG A 144 -4.72 -14.56 -7.76
CA ARG A 144 -4.59 -14.52 -6.31
C ARG A 144 -3.15 -14.70 -5.85
N ILE A 145 -2.81 -14.05 -4.74
CA ILE A 145 -1.58 -14.29 -3.96
C ILE A 145 -1.97 -14.97 -2.65
N ASP A 146 -1.38 -16.13 -2.37
CA ASP A 146 -1.52 -16.83 -1.09
C ASP A 146 -0.40 -16.42 -0.15
N THR A 147 -0.74 -16.08 1.10
CA THR A 147 0.23 -15.64 2.12
C THR A 147 0.20 -16.55 3.35
N PHE A 148 1.29 -16.54 4.13
CA PHE A 148 1.31 -17.10 5.49
C PHE A 148 0.93 -16.07 6.55
N GLY A 149 0.63 -14.84 6.13
CA GLY A 149 0.18 -13.75 7.01
C GLY A 149 1.15 -12.58 7.03
N SER A 150 0.72 -11.52 7.74
CA SER A 150 1.46 -10.25 7.84
C SER A 150 1.75 -9.84 9.28
N TYR A 151 0.85 -10.08 10.22
CA TYR A 151 1.02 -9.70 11.61
C TYR A 151 1.26 -10.92 12.50
N ASN A 152 2.36 -10.87 13.25
CA ASN A 152 2.68 -11.85 14.30
C ASN A 152 3.60 -11.20 15.33
N CYS A 153 3.12 -11.08 16.59
CA CYS A 153 3.89 -10.51 17.69
C CYS A 153 4.97 -11.50 18.15
N ARG A 154 6.10 -11.50 17.47
CA ARG A 154 7.24 -12.38 17.77
C ARG A 154 8.57 -11.68 17.52
N ASN A 155 9.65 -12.25 18.05
CA ASN A 155 11.01 -11.89 17.71
C ASN A 155 11.45 -12.56 16.39
N ILE A 156 12.51 -12.04 15.79
CA ILE A 156 13.27 -12.73 14.76
C ILE A 156 13.84 -14.03 15.39
N ALA A 157 13.77 -15.14 14.66
CA ALA A 157 14.26 -16.42 15.15
C ALA A 157 15.74 -16.32 15.57
N GLY A 158 16.04 -16.73 16.81
CA GLY A 158 17.38 -16.68 17.39
C GLY A 158 17.87 -15.28 17.79
N SER A 159 16.96 -14.30 17.95
CA SER A 159 17.29 -12.92 18.30
C SER A 159 16.30 -12.33 19.31
N ASP A 160 16.75 -11.37 20.11
CA ASP A 160 15.89 -10.56 20.98
C ASP A 160 15.22 -9.38 20.25
N HIS A 161 15.55 -9.15 18.98
CA HIS A 161 14.96 -8.10 18.17
C HIS A 161 13.58 -8.49 17.66
N ARG A 162 12.65 -7.53 17.66
CA ARG A 162 11.31 -7.72 17.10
C ARG A 162 11.38 -7.94 15.59
N SER A 163 10.61 -8.91 15.10
CA SER A 163 10.35 -9.08 13.68
C SER A 163 9.49 -7.92 13.16
N ALA A 164 9.64 -7.54 11.91
CA ALA A 164 8.77 -6.57 11.25
C ALA A 164 7.30 -7.01 11.19
N HIS A 165 7.01 -8.30 11.29
CA HIS A 165 5.66 -8.83 11.48
C HIS A 165 5.02 -8.32 12.79
N ALA A 166 5.79 -8.02 13.83
CA ALA A 166 5.27 -7.50 15.09
C ALA A 166 4.62 -6.13 14.99
N THR A 167 4.89 -5.40 13.92
CA THR A 167 4.31 -4.09 13.59
C THR A 167 3.52 -4.10 12.28
N ALA A 168 3.13 -5.28 11.78
CA ALA A 168 2.43 -5.47 10.50
C ALA A 168 3.17 -4.86 9.28
N ASN A 169 4.49 -4.80 9.35
CA ASN A 169 5.35 -4.15 8.35
C ASN A 169 6.04 -5.17 7.42
N ALA A 170 5.69 -6.45 7.55
CA ALA A 170 6.15 -7.56 6.72
C ALA A 170 5.00 -8.48 6.30
N VAL A 171 5.21 -9.24 5.23
CA VAL A 171 4.31 -10.28 4.74
C VAL A 171 5.12 -11.46 4.20
N ASP A 172 4.62 -12.67 4.45
CA ASP A 172 5.20 -13.91 3.93
C ASP A 172 4.35 -14.43 2.77
N ILE A 173 4.90 -14.44 1.57
CA ILE A 173 4.22 -14.84 0.32
C ILE A 173 4.51 -16.30 0.02
N ALA A 174 3.49 -17.13 0.01
CA ALA A 174 3.60 -18.60 -0.15
C ALA A 174 3.41 -19.08 -1.59
N ALA A 175 2.47 -18.47 -2.34
CA ALA A 175 2.17 -18.91 -3.70
C ALA A 175 1.39 -17.87 -4.51
N PHE A 176 1.31 -18.14 -5.81
CA PHE A 176 0.62 -17.35 -6.82
C PHE A 176 -0.36 -18.25 -7.57
N VAL A 177 -1.62 -17.84 -7.67
CA VAL A 177 -2.64 -18.56 -8.44
C VAL A 177 -2.96 -17.75 -9.68
N LEU A 178 -2.86 -18.37 -10.83
CA LEU A 178 -3.13 -17.77 -12.13
C LEU A 178 -4.63 -17.87 -12.48
N ALA A 179 -5.08 -17.08 -13.42
CA ALA A 179 -6.47 -17.07 -13.88
C ALA A 179 -6.87 -18.41 -14.56
N ASP A 180 -5.90 -19.15 -15.11
CA ASP A 180 -6.12 -20.48 -15.69
C ASP A 180 -6.13 -21.61 -14.65
N GLY A 181 -6.06 -21.30 -13.35
CA GLY A 181 -6.11 -22.23 -12.24
C GLY A 181 -4.77 -22.81 -11.80
N ARG A 182 -3.70 -22.60 -12.55
CA ARG A 182 -2.36 -23.05 -12.12
C ARG A 182 -1.94 -22.35 -10.84
N ARG A 183 -1.36 -23.11 -9.91
CA ARG A 183 -0.81 -22.59 -8.66
C ARG A 183 0.70 -22.78 -8.68
N ILE A 184 1.44 -21.66 -8.54
CA ILE A 184 2.89 -21.64 -8.46
C ILE A 184 3.26 -21.37 -7.00
N SER A 185 3.86 -22.34 -6.30
CA SER A 185 4.26 -22.22 -4.90
C SER A 185 5.75 -21.91 -4.78
N VAL A 186 6.12 -21.06 -3.83
CA VAL A 186 7.53 -20.78 -3.56
C VAL A 186 8.23 -22.08 -3.14
N LYS A 187 7.63 -22.86 -2.24
CA LYS A 187 8.17 -24.12 -1.73
C LYS A 187 8.44 -25.16 -2.82
N GLY A 188 7.47 -25.41 -3.66
CA GLY A 188 7.54 -26.52 -4.62
C GLY A 188 8.21 -26.15 -5.94
N ASP A 189 8.14 -24.86 -6.30
CA ASP A 189 8.47 -24.44 -7.65
C ASP A 189 9.75 -23.59 -7.75
N TRP A 190 10.36 -23.23 -6.61
CA TRP A 190 11.61 -22.47 -6.60
C TRP A 190 12.74 -23.14 -7.40
N SER A 191 12.83 -24.47 -7.31
CA SER A 191 13.78 -25.31 -8.03
C SER A 191 13.09 -26.22 -9.07
N SER A 192 11.92 -25.81 -9.56
CA SER A 192 11.14 -26.58 -10.54
C SER A 192 11.95 -26.94 -11.79
N SER A 193 11.70 -28.10 -12.39
CA SER A 193 12.26 -28.45 -13.70
C SER A 193 11.71 -27.58 -14.83
N ASN A 194 10.51 -26.98 -14.65
CA ASN A 194 9.92 -26.06 -15.62
C ASN A 194 10.66 -24.71 -15.61
N ALA A 195 11.33 -24.42 -16.72
CA ALA A 195 12.14 -23.20 -16.87
C ALA A 195 11.29 -21.91 -16.79
N ALA A 196 10.07 -21.90 -17.34
CA ALA A 196 9.20 -20.72 -17.30
C ALA A 196 8.75 -20.41 -15.86
N THR A 197 8.41 -21.44 -15.09
CA THR A 197 8.04 -21.31 -13.67
C THR A 197 9.20 -20.77 -12.84
N ARG A 198 10.42 -21.30 -13.02
CA ARG A 198 11.61 -20.76 -12.34
C ARG A 198 11.90 -19.32 -12.74
N LEU A 199 11.81 -19.00 -14.04
CA LEU A 199 12.03 -17.64 -14.54
C LEU A 199 11.02 -16.67 -13.91
N PHE A 200 9.75 -17.04 -13.87
CA PHE A 200 8.71 -16.24 -13.20
C PHE A 200 9.08 -15.93 -11.75
N LEU A 201 9.38 -16.93 -10.94
CA LEU A 201 9.73 -16.74 -9.51
C LEU A 201 10.97 -15.85 -9.32
N ARG A 202 12.01 -16.02 -10.17
CA ARG A 202 13.21 -15.18 -10.12
C ARG A 202 12.92 -13.72 -10.54
N GLN A 203 12.10 -13.51 -11.55
CA GLN A 203 11.71 -12.18 -12.00
C GLN A 203 10.91 -11.42 -10.93
N ILE A 204 9.92 -12.07 -10.31
CA ILE A 204 9.10 -11.42 -9.29
C ILE A 204 9.90 -11.12 -8.02
N ARG A 205 10.85 -11.99 -7.62
CA ARG A 205 11.81 -11.69 -6.56
C ARG A 205 12.64 -10.45 -6.90
N THR A 206 13.23 -10.39 -8.10
CA THR A 206 13.99 -9.22 -8.55
C THR A 206 13.14 -7.95 -8.59
N SER A 207 11.87 -8.07 -8.97
CA SER A 207 10.91 -6.96 -8.91
C SER A 207 10.60 -6.53 -7.47
N ALA A 208 10.49 -7.48 -6.54
CA ALA A 208 10.31 -7.19 -5.11
C ALA A 208 11.48 -6.39 -4.54
N CYS A 209 12.71 -6.74 -4.86
CA CYS A 209 13.92 -6.04 -4.38
C CYS A 209 13.99 -4.56 -4.77
N ARG A 210 13.21 -4.13 -5.74
CA ARG A 210 13.11 -2.71 -6.13
C ARG A 210 12.03 -1.93 -5.37
N ARG A 211 11.20 -2.61 -4.57
CA ARG A 211 10.03 -2.02 -3.90
C ARG A 211 10.02 -2.21 -2.39
N PHE A 212 10.66 -3.27 -1.91
CA PHE A 212 10.71 -3.61 -0.49
C PHE A 212 12.12 -3.37 0.05
N GLY A 213 12.20 -3.04 1.33
CA GLY A 213 13.47 -2.83 2.00
C GLY A 213 14.19 -4.14 2.34
N VAL A 214 13.41 -5.20 2.66
CA VAL A 214 13.94 -6.55 2.84
C VAL A 214 13.16 -7.52 1.96
N VAL A 215 13.89 -8.35 1.23
CA VAL A 215 13.37 -9.48 0.44
C VAL A 215 14.22 -10.69 0.74
N LEU A 216 13.62 -11.68 1.42
CA LEU A 216 14.27 -12.98 1.68
C LEU A 216 13.52 -14.05 0.90
N SER A 217 14.27 -14.92 0.23
CA SER A 217 13.76 -16.00 -0.62
C SER A 217 14.35 -17.34 -0.17
N PRO A 218 13.98 -18.46 -0.79
CA PRO A 218 14.59 -19.76 -0.49
C PRO A 218 16.12 -19.83 -0.63
N ASP A 219 16.73 -18.87 -1.32
CA ASP A 219 18.18 -18.77 -1.43
C ASP A 219 18.83 -18.19 -0.17
N HIS A 220 18.06 -17.56 0.74
CA HIS A 220 18.61 -16.92 1.92
C HIS A 220 18.98 -17.93 3.02
N ASN A 221 18.03 -18.72 3.47
CA ASN A 221 18.26 -19.76 4.50
C ASN A 221 17.05 -20.72 4.60
N THR A 222 17.21 -21.77 5.41
CA THR A 222 16.16 -22.80 5.61
C THR A 222 14.85 -22.26 6.21
N ALA A 223 14.87 -21.18 6.98
CA ALA A 223 13.66 -20.59 7.54
C ALA A 223 12.77 -19.95 6.45
N HIS A 224 13.33 -19.59 5.31
CA HIS A 224 12.63 -18.98 4.16
C HIS A 224 12.48 -19.94 2.97
N HIS A 225 12.66 -21.25 3.17
CA HIS A 225 12.64 -22.26 2.10
C HIS A 225 11.30 -22.37 1.35
N ASP A 226 10.22 -21.85 1.90
CA ASP A 226 8.84 -22.06 1.41
C ASP A 226 8.06 -20.77 1.16
N HIS A 227 8.67 -19.59 1.30
CA HIS A 227 8.03 -18.30 1.09
C HIS A 227 9.02 -17.19 0.70
N PHE A 228 8.49 -16.07 0.21
CA PHE A 228 9.20 -14.79 0.19
C PHE A 228 8.79 -14.00 1.42
N HIS A 229 9.76 -13.61 2.25
CA HIS A 229 9.55 -12.60 3.27
C HIS A 229 9.78 -11.22 2.66
N LEU A 230 8.77 -10.35 2.68
CA LEU A 230 8.81 -9.00 2.14
C LEU A 230 8.56 -7.99 3.25
N GLU A 231 9.46 -7.01 3.43
CA GLU A 231 9.39 -6.01 4.49
C GLU A 231 9.62 -4.60 3.92
N VAL A 232 8.93 -3.59 4.45
CA VAL A 232 9.14 -2.17 4.12
C VAL A 232 9.83 -1.43 5.25
N GLY A 233 10.50 -0.31 4.94
CA GLY A 233 11.06 0.61 5.93
C GLY A 233 12.41 0.21 6.52
N ALA A 234 13.12 -0.76 5.94
CA ALA A 234 14.47 -1.08 6.36
C ALA A 234 15.46 0.05 6.03
N MET A 235 16.32 0.41 6.99
CA MET A 235 17.38 1.41 6.76
C MET A 235 18.46 0.93 5.78
N HIS A 236 18.69 -0.38 5.75
CA HIS A 236 19.62 -1.04 4.84
C HIS A 236 18.87 -2.07 4.01
N PRO A 237 18.67 -1.85 2.71
CA PRO A 237 18.00 -2.82 1.85
C PRO A 237 18.74 -4.15 1.78
N VAL A 238 18.00 -5.25 1.93
CA VAL A 238 18.49 -6.62 1.86
C VAL A 238 17.71 -7.38 0.80
N CYS A 239 18.41 -8.03 -0.14
CA CYS A 239 17.79 -8.81 -1.21
C CYS A 239 18.53 -10.14 -1.39
N HIS A 240 18.01 -11.25 -0.83
CA HIS A 240 18.57 -12.60 -0.86
C HIS A 240 17.59 -13.64 -1.38
#